data_01647f17616b9809ad636fe9dad8f156
#
_entry.id   01647f17616b9809ad636fe9dad8f156
#
_cell.length_a   1.000
_cell.length_b   1.000
_cell.length_c   1.000
_cell.angle_alpha   90.00
_cell.angle_beta   90.00
_cell.angle_gamma   90.00
#
_symmetry.space_group_name_H-M   'P 1'
#
loop_
_entity.id
_entity.type
_entity.pdbx_description
1 polymer ?
#
loop_
_entity_poly.entity_id
_entity_poly.type
_entity_poly.pdbx_seq_one_letter_code
_entity_poly.pdbx_strand_id
1 'polypeptide(L)'
;MPSHGSLSRRLPFRPGPSLTETAALVERLTMEADLRQALVAGDLVLRYQPIVDLDSGRVMAFETLCRWRHWSRGLLGPAQFLPLAEETGLIVPIGAWVLEEASRRLAAWRGRRPGIGDVAVTINLSAAELRDRGLVDRTAWALDTAGLPPERFLVEVNETAAYAAPEDRAARNLRALTELGVGLAIDDVGLPRPGNRSGLPDPEGWLWALPVRMLKIDRGVAVGLGPRPDGSRSVGTLAAAVGLAAERGIPAVAKGIETADQLAELYRRDCPAGQGFLFARPMDPADAEAYLRRVSRPGVSA
;
A
#
# COMPACT_ATOMS: atom_id res chain seq x y z
N MET A 1 21.23 -51.81 -53.37
CA MET A 1 19.89 -51.36 -52.99
C MET A 1 19.89 -51.08 -51.53
N PRO A 2 20.05 -49.86 -51.07
CA PRO A 2 19.82 -49.52 -49.61
C PRO A 2 18.36 -49.10 -49.43
N SER A 3 17.70 -49.75 -48.48
CA SER A 3 16.32 -49.51 -48.04
C SER A 3 16.20 -48.21 -47.30
N HIS A 4 15.34 -47.30 -47.76
CA HIS A 4 14.94 -46.09 -47.09
C HIS A 4 14.03 -46.40 -45.87
N GLY A 5 14.60 -46.35 -44.69
CA GLY A 5 13.83 -46.31 -43.40
C GLY A 5 13.33 -44.90 -43.12
N SER A 6 12.07 -44.64 -43.44
CA SER A 6 11.38 -43.41 -43.05
C SER A 6 11.13 -43.40 -41.55
N LEU A 7 11.93 -42.66 -40.79
CA LEU A 7 11.67 -42.35 -39.36
C LEU A 7 10.62 -41.24 -39.28
N SER A 8 9.36 -41.64 -39.24
CA SER A 8 8.24 -40.77 -38.85
C SER A 8 8.39 -40.39 -37.39
N ARG A 9 8.99 -39.23 -37.08
CA ARG A 9 8.96 -38.62 -35.76
C ARG A 9 7.53 -38.18 -35.43
N ARG A 10 6.81 -39.00 -34.69
CA ARG A 10 5.55 -38.59 -34.07
C ARG A 10 5.88 -37.50 -33.06
N LEU A 11 5.41 -36.28 -33.28
CA LEU A 11 5.41 -35.20 -32.24
C LEU A 11 4.60 -35.70 -31.04
N PRO A 12 5.09 -35.49 -29.82
CA PRO A 12 4.34 -35.89 -28.64
C PRO A 12 3.02 -35.12 -28.61
N PHE A 13 1.91 -35.86 -28.53
CA PHE A 13 0.59 -35.30 -28.30
C PHE A 13 0.59 -34.59 -26.92
N ARG A 14 0.48 -33.26 -26.90
CA ARG A 14 0.19 -32.53 -25.66
C ARG A 14 -1.32 -32.60 -25.45
N PRO A 15 -1.79 -33.20 -24.35
CA PRO A 15 -3.22 -33.15 -24.02
C PRO A 15 -3.63 -31.69 -23.91
N GLY A 16 -4.79 -31.34 -24.45
CA GLY A 16 -5.42 -30.02 -24.24
C GLY A 16 -5.75 -29.77 -22.79
N PRO A 17 -6.06 -28.49 -22.40
CA PRO A 17 -6.38 -28.14 -21.03
C PRO A 17 -7.58 -28.99 -20.54
N SER A 18 -7.52 -29.35 -19.27
CA SER A 18 -8.64 -30.02 -18.60
C SER A 18 -9.86 -29.11 -18.52
N LEU A 19 -11.06 -29.66 -18.28
CA LEU A 19 -12.27 -28.87 -18.08
C LEU A 19 -12.12 -27.87 -16.93
N THR A 20 -11.40 -28.23 -15.88
CA THR A 20 -11.11 -27.35 -14.73
C THR A 20 -10.21 -26.19 -15.13
N GLU A 21 -9.16 -26.45 -15.91
CA GLU A 21 -8.26 -25.38 -16.41
C GLU A 21 -8.98 -24.44 -17.37
N THR A 22 -9.86 -24.99 -18.22
CA THR A 22 -10.69 -24.18 -19.11
C THR A 22 -11.66 -23.29 -18.33
N ALA A 23 -12.32 -23.81 -17.30
CA ALA A 23 -13.24 -23.04 -16.44
C ALA A 23 -12.49 -21.91 -15.69
N ALA A 24 -11.31 -22.20 -15.14
CA ALA A 24 -10.47 -21.20 -14.46
C ALA A 24 -10.00 -20.10 -15.43
N LEU A 25 -9.65 -20.46 -16.67
CA LEU A 25 -9.29 -19.48 -17.69
C LEU A 25 -10.47 -18.56 -18.05
N VAL A 26 -11.67 -19.14 -18.25
CA VAL A 26 -12.88 -18.36 -18.55
C VAL A 26 -13.20 -17.41 -17.41
N GLU A 27 -13.14 -17.88 -16.15
CA GLU A 27 -13.36 -17.04 -14.98
C GLU A 27 -12.38 -15.87 -14.93
N ARG A 28 -11.10 -16.13 -15.17
CA ARG A 28 -10.06 -15.10 -15.20
C ARG A 28 -10.29 -14.06 -16.29
N LEU A 29 -10.62 -14.48 -17.51
CA LEU A 29 -10.92 -13.56 -18.63
C LEU A 29 -12.16 -12.72 -18.35
N THR A 30 -13.18 -13.30 -17.70
CA THR A 30 -14.36 -12.59 -17.27
C THR A 30 -14.02 -11.53 -16.22
N MET A 31 -13.24 -11.89 -15.19
CA MET A 31 -12.78 -10.95 -14.17
C MET A 31 -11.94 -9.80 -14.77
N GLU A 32 -11.11 -10.09 -15.77
CA GLU A 32 -10.34 -9.04 -16.46
C GLU A 32 -11.26 -8.07 -17.22
N ALA A 33 -12.23 -8.61 -17.96
CA ALA A 33 -13.20 -7.78 -18.69
C ALA A 33 -14.04 -6.93 -17.73
N ASP A 34 -14.52 -7.53 -16.63
CA ASP A 34 -15.29 -6.83 -15.60
C ASP A 34 -14.44 -5.73 -14.91
N LEU A 35 -13.16 -5.99 -14.62
CA LEU A 35 -12.27 -4.98 -14.02
C LEU A 35 -11.98 -3.82 -14.99
N ARG A 36 -11.81 -4.11 -16.27
CA ARG A 36 -11.65 -3.09 -17.32
C ARG A 36 -12.90 -2.22 -17.44
N GLN A 37 -14.07 -2.85 -17.37
CA GLN A 37 -15.35 -2.13 -17.36
C GLN A 37 -15.52 -1.28 -16.10
N ALA A 38 -15.11 -1.78 -14.93
CA ALA A 38 -15.22 -1.09 -13.65
C ALA A 38 -14.49 0.27 -13.63
N LEU A 39 -13.35 0.38 -14.31
CA LEU A 39 -12.63 1.64 -14.48
C LEU A 39 -13.46 2.71 -15.19
N VAL A 40 -14.23 2.31 -16.18
CA VAL A 40 -15.07 3.23 -16.99
C VAL A 40 -16.41 3.50 -16.31
N ALA A 41 -16.98 2.49 -15.65
CA ALA A 41 -18.30 2.58 -15.00
C ALA A 41 -18.27 3.31 -13.65
N GLY A 42 -17.08 3.54 -13.06
CA GLY A 42 -16.97 4.16 -11.74
C GLY A 42 -17.26 3.19 -10.58
N ASP A 43 -17.02 1.89 -10.82
CA ASP A 43 -17.25 0.85 -9.83
C ASP A 43 -16.05 0.67 -8.86
N LEU A 44 -14.93 1.34 -9.14
CA LEU A 44 -13.85 1.46 -8.18
C LEU A 44 -14.21 2.51 -7.12
N VAL A 45 -13.85 2.23 -5.87
CA VAL A 45 -14.06 3.15 -4.75
C VAL A 45 -12.87 3.14 -3.82
N LEU A 46 -12.62 4.27 -3.14
CA LEU A 46 -11.59 4.36 -2.12
C LEU A 46 -12.20 4.21 -0.72
N ARG A 47 -11.47 3.48 0.11
CA ARG A 47 -11.66 3.43 1.56
C ARG A 47 -10.44 4.05 2.21
N TYR A 48 -10.64 4.63 3.39
CA TYR A 48 -9.64 5.38 4.12
C TYR A 48 -9.47 4.79 5.51
N GLN A 49 -8.26 4.37 5.84
CA GLN A 49 -7.95 3.85 7.16
C GLN A 49 -7.00 4.81 7.89
N PRO A 50 -7.33 5.26 9.12
CA PRO A 50 -6.52 6.24 9.82
C PRO A 50 -5.20 5.64 10.29
N ILE A 51 -4.14 6.42 10.17
CA ILE A 51 -2.87 6.27 10.84
C ILE A 51 -2.88 7.28 11.99
N VAL A 52 -2.77 6.79 13.21
CA VAL A 52 -2.98 7.57 14.43
C VAL A 52 -1.66 7.76 15.15
N ASP A 53 -1.36 8.99 15.50
CA ASP A 53 -0.31 9.34 16.46
C ASP A 53 -0.75 8.92 17.87
N LEU A 54 0.04 8.08 18.51
CA LEU A 54 -0.36 7.43 19.76
C LEU A 54 -0.29 8.37 20.98
N ASP A 55 0.55 9.40 20.93
CA ASP A 55 0.69 10.35 22.02
C ASP A 55 -0.48 11.35 22.06
N SER A 56 -0.85 11.85 20.87
CA SER A 56 -1.89 12.88 20.77
C SER A 56 -3.29 12.33 20.45
N GLY A 57 -3.39 11.08 20.00
CA GLY A 57 -4.61 10.47 19.47
C GLY A 57 -5.09 11.08 18.13
N ARG A 58 -4.28 11.93 17.48
CA ARG A 58 -4.63 12.61 16.23
C ARG A 58 -4.36 11.74 15.02
N VAL A 59 -5.14 11.95 13.97
CA VAL A 59 -4.87 11.33 12.66
C VAL A 59 -3.71 12.06 11.99
N MET A 60 -2.63 11.34 11.72
CA MET A 60 -1.48 11.82 10.94
C MET A 60 -1.77 11.74 9.45
N ALA A 61 -2.32 10.62 9.01
CA ALA A 61 -2.64 10.35 7.62
C ALA A 61 -3.79 9.35 7.51
N PHE A 62 -4.37 9.25 6.31
CA PHE A 62 -5.20 8.12 5.92
C PHE A 62 -4.51 7.27 4.86
N GLU A 63 -4.42 5.98 5.11
CA GLU A 63 -4.11 5.05 4.03
C GLU A 63 -5.29 4.89 3.11
N THR A 64 -5.04 5.09 1.81
CA THR A 64 -6.03 4.97 0.76
C THR A 64 -6.05 3.56 0.21
N LEU A 65 -7.18 2.91 0.33
CA LEU A 65 -7.37 1.50 0.01
C LEU A 65 -8.40 1.33 -1.09
N CYS A 66 -7.96 0.95 -2.29
CA CYS A 66 -8.86 0.68 -3.41
C CYS A 66 -9.77 -0.51 -3.11
N ARG A 67 -11.03 -0.40 -3.54
CA ARG A 67 -12.03 -1.47 -3.50
C ARG A 67 -12.76 -1.48 -4.83
N TRP A 68 -13.25 -2.66 -5.20
CA TRP A 68 -14.05 -2.82 -6.42
C TRP A 68 -15.46 -3.29 -6.05
N ARG A 69 -16.48 -2.49 -6.43
CA ARG A 69 -17.89 -2.87 -6.34
C ARG A 69 -18.25 -3.78 -7.50
N HIS A 70 -18.02 -5.07 -7.33
CA HIS A 70 -18.33 -6.03 -8.37
C HIS A 70 -19.84 -6.35 -8.36
N TRP A 71 -20.48 -6.30 -9.52
CA TRP A 71 -21.93 -6.46 -9.67
C TRP A 71 -22.49 -7.76 -9.09
N SER A 72 -21.75 -8.88 -9.11
CA SER A 72 -22.19 -10.18 -8.61
C SER A 72 -21.44 -10.67 -7.36
N ARG A 73 -20.26 -10.10 -7.04
CA ARG A 73 -19.39 -10.55 -5.93
C ARG A 73 -19.36 -9.56 -4.77
N GLY A 74 -20.08 -8.45 -4.88
CA GLY A 74 -20.10 -7.40 -3.87
C GLY A 74 -18.80 -6.58 -3.83
N LEU A 75 -18.39 -6.14 -2.65
CA LEU A 75 -17.22 -5.27 -2.49
C LEU A 75 -15.94 -6.12 -2.36
N LEU A 76 -15.13 -6.12 -3.41
CA LEU A 76 -13.88 -6.84 -3.47
C LEU A 76 -12.73 -6.01 -2.88
N GLY A 77 -11.87 -6.68 -2.08
CA GLY A 77 -10.64 -6.11 -1.55
C GLY A 77 -9.47 -6.23 -2.54
N PRO A 78 -8.37 -5.48 -2.30
CA PRO A 78 -7.19 -5.45 -3.18
C PRO A 78 -6.64 -6.83 -3.51
N ALA A 79 -6.48 -7.70 -2.53
CA ALA A 79 -5.94 -9.06 -2.73
C ALA A 79 -6.75 -9.92 -3.72
N GLN A 80 -8.00 -9.55 -4.01
CA GLN A 80 -8.89 -10.31 -4.89
C GLN A 80 -8.78 -9.89 -6.36
N PHE A 81 -8.26 -8.69 -6.66
CA PHE A 81 -8.19 -8.19 -8.03
C PHE A 81 -6.84 -7.54 -8.43
N LEU A 82 -6.04 -7.05 -7.48
CA LEU A 82 -4.76 -6.43 -7.82
C LEU A 82 -3.78 -7.38 -8.50
N PRO A 83 -3.65 -8.68 -8.12
CA PRO A 83 -2.79 -9.59 -8.87
C PRO A 83 -3.17 -9.69 -10.35
N LEU A 84 -4.47 -9.75 -10.65
CA LEU A 84 -4.97 -9.73 -12.02
C LEU A 84 -4.67 -8.39 -12.71
N ALA A 85 -4.85 -7.28 -12.01
CA ALA A 85 -4.54 -5.95 -12.54
C ALA A 85 -3.05 -5.79 -12.88
N GLU A 86 -2.15 -6.35 -12.06
CA GLU A 86 -0.71 -6.36 -12.32
C GLU A 86 -0.35 -7.19 -13.55
N GLU A 87 -0.88 -8.42 -13.64
CA GLU A 87 -0.63 -9.34 -14.75
C GLU A 87 -1.14 -8.80 -16.10
N THR A 88 -2.27 -8.06 -16.08
CA THR A 88 -2.90 -7.51 -17.29
C THR A 88 -2.49 -6.07 -17.62
N GLY A 89 -1.69 -5.44 -16.75
CA GLY A 89 -1.29 -4.04 -16.86
C GLY A 89 -2.38 -3.03 -16.47
N LEU A 90 -3.55 -3.48 -16.04
CA LEU A 90 -4.63 -2.61 -15.56
C LEU A 90 -4.27 -1.89 -14.26
N ILE A 91 -3.23 -2.32 -13.57
CA ILE A 91 -2.74 -1.66 -12.35
C ILE A 91 -2.36 -0.20 -12.62
N VAL A 92 -1.77 0.12 -13.77
CA VAL A 92 -1.35 1.49 -14.12
C VAL A 92 -2.55 2.44 -14.27
N PRO A 93 -3.59 2.15 -15.07
CA PRO A 93 -4.76 3.01 -15.12
C PRO A 93 -5.58 3.01 -13.80
N ILE A 94 -5.58 1.92 -13.02
CA ILE A 94 -6.17 1.91 -11.68
C ILE A 94 -5.42 2.87 -10.76
N GLY A 95 -4.10 2.84 -10.73
CA GLY A 95 -3.28 3.74 -9.92
C GLY A 95 -3.44 5.20 -10.32
N ALA A 96 -3.56 5.51 -11.62
CA ALA A 96 -3.88 6.85 -12.08
C ALA A 96 -5.20 7.35 -11.50
N TRP A 97 -6.25 6.53 -11.55
CA TRP A 97 -7.55 6.84 -10.96
C TRP A 97 -7.46 7.01 -9.43
N VAL A 98 -6.69 6.16 -8.73
CA VAL A 98 -6.47 6.27 -7.27
C VAL A 98 -5.80 7.60 -6.92
N LEU A 99 -4.76 7.99 -7.67
CA LEU A 99 -4.07 9.29 -7.50
C LEU A 99 -5.06 10.46 -7.59
N GLU A 100 -5.84 10.51 -8.66
CA GLU A 100 -6.81 11.58 -8.91
C GLU A 100 -7.91 11.63 -7.83
N GLU A 101 -8.52 10.49 -7.51
CA GLU A 101 -9.60 10.43 -6.52
C GLU A 101 -9.11 10.74 -5.10
N ALA A 102 -7.93 10.23 -4.70
CA ALA A 102 -7.34 10.53 -3.40
C ALA A 102 -6.98 12.01 -3.26
N SER A 103 -6.38 12.62 -4.30
CA SER A 103 -6.06 14.04 -4.34
C SER A 103 -7.32 14.91 -4.23
N ARG A 104 -8.34 14.63 -5.05
CA ARG A 104 -9.62 15.33 -5.02
C ARG A 104 -10.30 15.21 -3.65
N ARG A 105 -10.22 14.05 -3.01
CA ARG A 105 -10.83 13.80 -1.70
C ARG A 105 -10.14 14.57 -0.60
N LEU A 106 -8.83 14.53 -0.56
CA LEU A 106 -8.04 15.27 0.42
C LEU A 106 -8.27 16.78 0.29
N ALA A 107 -8.31 17.31 -0.94
CA ALA A 107 -8.63 18.70 -1.19
C ALA A 107 -10.02 19.09 -0.66
N ALA A 108 -11.04 18.24 -0.87
CA ALA A 108 -12.38 18.45 -0.36
C ALA A 108 -12.45 18.48 1.17
N TRP A 109 -11.67 17.63 1.86
CA TRP A 109 -11.59 17.66 3.33
C TRP A 109 -10.92 18.93 3.83
N ARG A 110 -9.84 19.37 3.20
CA ARG A 110 -9.10 20.60 3.57
C ARG A 110 -9.92 21.87 3.34
N GLY A 111 -10.60 21.97 2.21
CA GLY A 111 -11.42 23.14 1.86
C GLY A 111 -12.62 23.36 2.77
N ARG A 112 -13.11 22.32 3.42
CA ARG A 112 -14.28 22.41 4.29
C ARG A 112 -13.99 22.91 5.70
N ARG A 113 -12.73 22.89 6.17
CA ARG A 113 -12.36 23.40 7.53
C ARG A 113 -10.89 23.78 7.69
N PRO A 114 -10.59 24.96 8.21
CA PRO A 114 -9.33 25.28 8.87
C PRO A 114 -9.19 24.37 10.11
N GLY A 115 -8.11 23.58 10.21
CA GLY A 115 -7.86 22.64 11.33
C GLY A 115 -7.79 21.15 10.94
N ILE A 116 -8.38 20.75 9.80
CA ILE A 116 -8.08 19.46 9.15
C ILE A 116 -6.79 19.58 8.29
N GLY A 117 -6.20 20.78 8.25
CA GLY A 117 -5.15 21.15 7.30
C GLY A 117 -3.88 20.31 7.32
N ASP A 118 -3.64 19.52 8.37
CA ASP A 118 -2.38 18.78 8.56
C ASP A 118 -2.45 17.29 8.22
N VAL A 119 -3.64 16.78 7.92
CA VAL A 119 -3.81 15.38 7.54
C VAL A 119 -3.22 15.13 6.14
N ALA A 120 -2.48 14.04 6.02
CA ALA A 120 -1.97 13.53 4.76
C ALA A 120 -2.81 12.33 4.25
N VAL A 121 -2.60 11.94 3.00
CA VAL A 121 -3.02 10.63 2.49
C VAL A 121 -1.82 9.84 2.02
N THR A 122 -1.90 8.52 2.15
CA THR A 122 -0.92 7.61 1.60
C THR A 122 -1.58 6.75 0.53
N ILE A 123 -0.83 6.43 -0.53
CA ILE A 123 -1.24 5.51 -1.60
C ILE A 123 -0.17 4.46 -1.83
N ASN A 124 -0.61 3.24 -2.04
CA ASN A 124 0.27 2.14 -2.41
C ASN A 124 0.65 2.25 -3.89
N LEU A 125 1.93 2.07 -4.22
CA LEU A 125 2.43 1.96 -5.59
C LEU A 125 3.04 0.57 -5.82
N SER A 126 2.54 -0.13 -6.84
CA SER A 126 3.12 -1.38 -7.30
C SER A 126 4.44 -1.15 -8.06
N ALA A 127 5.22 -2.22 -8.22
CA ALA A 127 6.46 -2.16 -9.01
C ALA A 127 6.20 -1.79 -10.48
N ALA A 128 5.04 -2.15 -11.04
CA ALA A 128 4.65 -1.81 -12.41
C ALA A 128 4.36 -0.30 -12.54
N GLU A 129 3.62 0.27 -11.58
CA GLU A 129 3.35 1.71 -11.54
C GLU A 129 4.63 2.53 -11.34
N LEU A 130 5.52 2.08 -10.44
CA LEU A 130 6.82 2.73 -10.24
C LEU A 130 7.68 2.78 -11.52
N ARG A 131 7.51 1.83 -12.44
CA ARG A 131 8.21 1.81 -13.73
C ARG A 131 7.46 2.51 -14.86
N ASP A 132 6.24 2.98 -14.62
CA ASP A 132 5.49 3.68 -15.65
C ASP A 132 6.09 5.07 -15.96
N ARG A 133 6.15 5.41 -17.25
CA ARG A 133 6.77 6.66 -17.72
C ARG A 133 5.97 7.90 -17.34
N GLY A 134 4.67 7.76 -17.22
CA GLY A 134 3.76 8.87 -16.93
C GLY A 134 3.47 9.07 -15.44
N LEU A 135 4.07 8.29 -14.53
CA LEU A 135 3.75 8.35 -13.10
C LEU A 135 3.96 9.75 -12.52
N VAL A 136 5.11 10.33 -12.76
CA VAL A 136 5.49 11.64 -12.19
C VAL A 136 4.60 12.76 -12.71
N ASP A 137 4.38 12.80 -14.02
CA ASP A 137 3.55 13.83 -14.66
C ASP A 137 2.08 13.74 -14.19
N ARG A 138 1.55 12.51 -14.09
CA ARG A 138 0.18 12.29 -13.56
C ARG A 138 0.06 12.70 -12.09
N THR A 139 1.08 12.40 -11.29
CA THR A 139 1.09 12.81 -9.88
C THR A 139 1.12 14.33 -9.76
N ALA A 140 2.01 14.99 -10.49
CA ALA A 140 2.10 16.45 -10.52
C ALA A 140 0.77 17.08 -10.95
N TRP A 141 0.17 16.56 -12.05
CA TRP A 141 -1.12 17.04 -12.55
C TRP A 141 -2.27 16.85 -11.54
N ALA A 142 -2.34 15.69 -10.90
CA ALA A 142 -3.39 15.40 -9.92
C ALA A 142 -3.30 16.32 -8.69
N LEU A 143 -2.09 16.59 -8.20
CA LEU A 143 -1.85 17.49 -7.06
C LEU A 143 -2.15 18.94 -7.43
N ASP A 144 -1.68 19.41 -8.58
CA ASP A 144 -1.91 20.77 -9.07
C ASP A 144 -3.41 21.02 -9.30
N THR A 145 -4.08 20.13 -10.02
CA THR A 145 -5.53 20.21 -10.27
C THR A 145 -6.35 20.23 -8.99
N ALA A 146 -5.92 19.50 -7.96
CA ALA A 146 -6.57 19.48 -6.66
C ALA A 146 -6.16 20.65 -5.74
N GLY A 147 -5.17 21.46 -6.12
CA GLY A 147 -4.63 22.51 -5.28
C GLY A 147 -3.99 22.00 -3.99
N LEU A 148 -3.35 20.82 -4.04
CA LEU A 148 -2.76 20.18 -2.88
C LEU A 148 -1.26 20.43 -2.79
N PRO A 149 -0.73 20.79 -1.61
CA PRO A 149 0.69 20.81 -1.37
C PRO A 149 1.22 19.36 -1.40
N PRO A 150 2.28 19.09 -2.20
CA PRO A 150 2.77 17.72 -2.43
C PRO A 150 3.18 16.98 -1.14
N GLU A 151 3.63 17.69 -0.12
CA GLU A 151 4.04 17.14 1.15
C GLU A 151 2.88 16.50 1.97
N ARG A 152 1.63 16.69 1.55
CA ARG A 152 0.45 16.05 2.12
C ARG A 152 0.07 14.73 1.43
N PHE A 153 0.84 14.38 0.44
CA PHE A 153 0.65 13.15 -0.33
C PHE A 153 1.88 12.26 -0.17
N LEU A 154 1.69 11.03 0.29
CA LEU A 154 2.76 10.06 0.47
C LEU A 154 2.52 8.87 -0.45
N VAL A 155 3.59 8.38 -1.06
CA VAL A 155 3.58 7.10 -1.77
C VAL A 155 4.16 6.03 -0.88
N GLU A 156 3.47 4.89 -0.79
CA GLU A 156 3.93 3.72 -0.07
C GLU A 156 4.59 2.76 -1.04
N VAL A 157 5.79 2.36 -0.74
CA VAL A 157 6.52 1.35 -1.51
C VAL A 157 6.99 0.26 -0.57
N ASN A 158 6.81 -0.99 -0.96
CA ASN A 158 7.45 -2.06 -0.23
C ASN A 158 8.95 -2.07 -0.56
N GLU A 159 9.75 -2.52 0.39
CA GLU A 159 11.19 -2.61 0.24
C GLU A 159 11.61 -3.41 -1.02
N THR A 160 10.84 -4.42 -1.42
CA THR A 160 11.12 -5.24 -2.61
C THR A 160 10.96 -4.47 -3.92
N ALA A 161 9.98 -3.56 -4.00
CA ALA A 161 9.85 -2.64 -5.15
C ALA A 161 11.02 -1.66 -5.21
N ALA A 162 11.63 -1.40 -4.08
CA ALA A 162 12.75 -0.51 -3.87
C ALA A 162 14.13 -1.16 -4.08
N TYR A 163 14.23 -2.48 -4.16
CA TYR A 163 15.46 -3.19 -4.58
C TYR A 163 15.74 -3.08 -6.09
N ALA A 164 14.98 -2.27 -6.81
CA ALA A 164 15.38 -1.85 -8.14
C ALA A 164 16.81 -1.26 -8.09
N ALA A 165 17.64 -1.57 -9.09
CA ALA A 165 18.95 -0.95 -9.19
C ALA A 165 18.80 0.60 -9.15
N PRO A 166 19.74 1.35 -8.56
CA PRO A 166 19.64 2.82 -8.44
C PRO A 166 19.40 3.53 -9.77
N GLU A 167 19.76 2.91 -10.89
CA GLU A 167 19.57 3.42 -12.26
C GLU A 167 18.24 2.95 -12.90
N ASP A 168 17.47 2.08 -12.25
CA ASP A 168 16.17 1.65 -12.77
C ASP A 168 15.18 2.82 -12.84
N ARG A 169 14.19 2.67 -13.71
CA ARG A 169 13.12 3.66 -13.85
C ARG A 169 12.34 3.88 -12.55
N ALA A 170 12.10 2.82 -11.78
CA ALA A 170 11.45 2.93 -10.48
C ALA A 170 12.20 3.88 -9.55
N ALA A 171 13.53 3.73 -9.45
CA ALA A 171 14.36 4.62 -8.63
C ALA A 171 14.35 6.05 -9.15
N ARG A 172 14.40 6.25 -10.47
CA ARG A 172 14.30 7.61 -11.06
C ARG A 172 12.94 8.26 -10.78
N ASN A 173 11.85 7.51 -10.93
CA ASN A 173 10.51 8.02 -10.63
C ASN A 173 10.34 8.34 -9.15
N LEU A 174 10.86 7.52 -8.23
CA LEU A 174 10.83 7.84 -6.79
C LEU A 174 11.60 9.11 -6.47
N ARG A 175 12.80 9.31 -7.04
CA ARG A 175 13.54 10.57 -6.88
C ARG A 175 12.73 11.76 -7.39
N ALA A 176 12.20 11.67 -8.60
CA ALA A 176 11.41 12.76 -9.20
C ALA A 176 10.13 13.06 -8.38
N LEU A 177 9.44 12.05 -7.84
CA LEU A 177 8.30 12.26 -6.94
C LEU A 177 8.72 12.98 -5.66
N THR A 178 9.87 12.62 -5.07
CA THR A 178 10.38 13.30 -3.87
C THR A 178 10.88 14.70 -4.16
N GLU A 179 11.43 14.96 -5.35
CA GLU A 179 11.79 16.31 -5.82
C GLU A 179 10.57 17.21 -6.03
N LEU A 180 9.40 16.64 -6.40
CA LEU A 180 8.12 17.33 -6.40
C LEU A 180 7.63 17.67 -4.98
N GLY A 181 8.22 17.08 -3.93
CA GLY A 181 7.81 17.24 -2.54
C GLY A 181 6.89 16.15 -2.01
N VAL A 182 6.53 15.14 -2.83
CA VAL A 182 5.74 13.98 -2.41
C VAL A 182 6.54 13.18 -1.37
N GLY A 183 5.89 12.81 -0.26
CA GLY A 183 6.52 12.01 0.79
C GLY A 183 6.68 10.54 0.37
N LEU A 184 7.66 9.87 0.94
CA LEU A 184 7.90 8.45 0.75
C LEU A 184 7.66 7.70 2.06
N ALA A 185 6.88 6.64 2.03
CA ALA A 185 6.73 5.68 3.11
C ALA A 185 7.28 4.31 2.70
N ILE A 186 8.12 3.71 3.54
CA ILE A 186 8.58 2.33 3.33
C ILE A 186 7.59 1.41 4.02
N ASP A 187 6.99 0.49 3.27
CA ASP A 187 5.98 -0.42 3.78
C ASP A 187 6.48 -1.86 3.95
N ASP A 188 5.69 -2.67 4.68
CA ASP A 188 5.91 -4.10 4.97
C ASP A 188 7.24 -4.40 5.67
N VAL A 189 7.68 -3.50 6.54
CA VAL A 189 8.91 -3.68 7.33
C VAL A 189 8.69 -4.74 8.42
N GLY A 190 9.68 -5.62 8.60
CA GLY A 190 9.63 -6.69 9.59
C GLY A 190 9.23 -8.06 9.04
N LEU A 191 8.88 -8.16 7.75
CA LEU A 191 8.66 -9.44 7.09
C LEU A 191 9.98 -10.07 6.65
N PRO A 192 10.33 -11.28 7.12
CA PRO A 192 11.48 -12.02 6.61
C PRO A 192 11.33 -12.32 5.12
N ARG A 193 12.42 -12.15 4.36
CA ARG A 193 12.46 -12.37 2.92
C ARG A 193 13.68 -13.18 2.51
N PRO A 194 13.71 -13.81 1.34
CA PRO A 194 14.92 -14.39 0.79
C PRO A 194 16.04 -13.34 0.75
N GLY A 195 17.18 -13.64 1.41
CA GLY A 195 18.30 -12.71 1.53
C GLY A 195 18.21 -11.68 2.66
N ASN A 196 17.04 -11.46 3.24
CA ASN A 196 16.82 -10.56 4.38
C ASN A 196 15.98 -11.22 5.47
N ARG A 197 16.63 -11.93 6.39
CA ARG A 197 15.94 -12.64 7.48
C ARG A 197 15.39 -11.74 8.58
N SER A 198 15.93 -10.55 8.73
CA SER A 198 15.44 -9.57 9.71
C SER A 198 14.14 -8.92 9.26
N GLY A 199 13.93 -8.80 7.95
CA GLY A 199 12.85 -8.04 7.35
C GLY A 199 12.99 -6.53 7.55
N LEU A 200 14.13 -6.07 8.10
CA LEU A 200 14.40 -4.64 8.23
C LEU A 200 15.05 -4.12 6.95
N PRO A 201 14.75 -2.87 6.54
CA PRO A 201 15.45 -2.25 5.42
C PRO A 201 16.96 -2.19 5.66
N ASP A 202 17.73 -2.37 4.59
CA ASP A 202 19.18 -2.14 4.65
C ASP A 202 19.42 -0.68 5.03
N PRO A 203 20.05 -0.41 6.19
CA PRO A 203 20.26 0.96 6.67
C PRO A 203 21.20 1.78 5.78
N GLU A 204 22.01 1.14 4.93
CA GLU A 204 22.89 1.78 3.95
C GLU A 204 22.28 1.78 2.53
N GLY A 205 21.08 1.21 2.38
CA GLY A 205 20.39 1.12 1.09
C GLY A 205 20.08 2.49 0.48
N TRP A 206 20.08 2.57 -0.84
CA TRP A 206 19.88 3.82 -1.59
C TRP A 206 18.55 4.54 -1.31
N LEU A 207 17.53 3.80 -0.83
CA LEU A 207 16.24 4.40 -0.43
C LEU A 207 16.39 5.46 0.65
N TRP A 208 17.35 5.31 1.55
CA TRP A 208 17.60 6.28 2.61
C TRP A 208 18.28 7.57 2.12
N ALA A 209 18.76 7.58 0.88
CA ALA A 209 19.16 8.83 0.23
C ALA A 209 17.96 9.68 -0.21
N LEU A 210 16.73 9.11 -0.18
CA LEU A 210 15.48 9.82 -0.43
C LEU A 210 14.90 10.35 0.88
N PRO A 211 14.07 11.40 0.83
CA PRO A 211 13.39 11.94 2.02
C PRO A 211 12.25 11.02 2.46
N VAL A 212 12.59 9.87 3.01
CA VAL A 212 11.62 8.96 3.64
C VAL A 212 10.97 9.69 4.81
N ARG A 213 9.65 9.64 4.90
CA ARG A 213 8.85 10.33 5.92
C ARG A 213 8.11 9.41 6.87
N MET A 214 8.09 8.10 6.60
CA MET A 214 7.37 7.12 7.40
C MET A 214 7.91 5.72 7.18
N LEU A 215 7.95 4.92 8.24
CA LEU A 215 8.26 3.50 8.20
C LEU A 215 7.04 2.71 8.68
N LYS A 216 6.45 1.86 7.84
CA LYS A 216 5.27 1.06 8.19
C LYS A 216 5.68 -0.39 8.50
N ILE A 217 5.42 -0.80 9.74
CA ILE A 217 5.76 -2.14 10.25
C ILE A 217 4.59 -3.07 9.92
N ASP A 218 4.92 -4.22 9.31
CA ASP A 218 3.92 -5.17 8.82
C ASP A 218 3.02 -5.72 9.93
N ARG A 219 1.75 -5.97 9.57
CA ARG A 219 0.76 -6.54 10.49
C ARG A 219 1.17 -7.88 11.09
N GLY A 220 1.98 -8.68 10.40
CA GLY A 220 2.50 -9.96 10.91
C GLY A 220 3.34 -9.78 12.16
N VAL A 221 4.02 -8.63 12.32
CA VAL A 221 4.73 -8.27 13.55
C VAL A 221 3.72 -8.01 14.66
N ALA A 222 2.65 -7.24 14.38
CA ALA A 222 1.61 -6.91 15.37
C ALA A 222 0.84 -8.15 15.86
N VAL A 223 0.55 -9.10 14.97
CA VAL A 223 -0.12 -10.37 15.34
C VAL A 223 0.70 -11.17 16.37
N GLY A 224 2.03 -11.06 16.33
CA GLY A 224 2.91 -11.68 17.31
C GLY A 224 3.10 -10.90 18.61
N LEU A 225 2.52 -9.69 18.71
CA LEU A 225 2.52 -8.90 19.96
C LEU A 225 1.36 -9.36 20.85
N GLY A 226 1.68 -9.93 21.98
CA GLY A 226 0.67 -10.41 22.91
C GLY A 226 1.19 -11.57 23.76
N PRO A 227 0.38 -12.14 24.67
CA PRO A 227 0.80 -13.19 25.61
C PRO A 227 0.95 -14.56 24.92
N ARG A 228 1.80 -14.66 23.89
CA ARG A 228 2.12 -15.91 23.20
C ARG A 228 3.57 -16.33 23.46
N PRO A 229 3.88 -17.64 23.49
CA PRO A 229 5.24 -18.13 23.78
C PRO A 229 6.30 -17.70 22.74
N ASP A 230 5.89 -17.34 21.52
CA ASP A 230 6.77 -16.94 20.39
C ASP A 230 6.81 -15.41 20.14
N GLY A 231 6.16 -14.63 21.00
CA GLY A 231 6.10 -13.17 20.89
C GLY A 231 7.43 -12.44 20.96
N SER A 232 8.49 -13.11 21.48
CA SER A 232 9.82 -12.50 21.63
C SER A 232 10.41 -12.01 20.29
N ARG A 233 10.17 -12.73 19.20
CA ARG A 233 10.66 -12.35 17.87
C ARG A 233 9.94 -11.09 17.34
N SER A 234 8.63 -11.04 17.44
CA SER A 234 7.81 -9.89 17.01
C SER A 234 8.15 -8.64 17.81
N VAL A 235 8.34 -8.79 19.14
CA VAL A 235 8.76 -7.72 20.03
C VAL A 235 10.16 -7.19 19.64
N GLY A 236 11.11 -8.09 19.36
CA GLY A 236 12.44 -7.70 18.89
C GLY A 236 12.42 -7.00 17.55
N THR A 237 11.60 -7.47 16.61
CA THR A 237 11.43 -6.84 15.29
C THR A 237 10.79 -5.46 15.41
N LEU A 238 9.75 -5.31 16.24
CA LEU A 238 9.12 -4.01 16.51
C LEU A 238 10.14 -3.03 17.07
N ALA A 239 10.87 -3.41 18.13
CA ALA A 239 11.86 -2.55 18.75
C ALA A 239 12.97 -2.12 17.77
N ALA A 240 13.47 -3.04 16.94
CA ALA A 240 14.48 -2.74 15.95
C ALA A 240 13.96 -1.79 14.84
N ALA A 241 12.73 -1.97 14.38
CA ALA A 241 12.12 -1.08 13.39
C ALA A 241 11.84 0.32 13.96
N VAL A 242 11.36 0.40 15.20
CA VAL A 242 11.17 1.68 15.90
C VAL A 242 12.51 2.40 16.11
N GLY A 243 13.56 1.67 16.53
CA GLY A 243 14.91 2.23 16.68
C GLY A 243 15.47 2.78 15.37
N LEU A 244 15.35 2.02 14.27
CA LEU A 244 15.79 2.45 12.93
C LEU A 244 15.04 3.73 12.48
N ALA A 245 13.73 3.81 12.71
CA ALA A 245 12.95 4.98 12.38
C ALA A 245 13.36 6.20 13.22
N ALA A 246 13.57 6.00 14.53
CA ALA A 246 14.01 7.06 15.45
C ALA A 246 15.39 7.63 15.09
N GLU A 247 16.37 6.78 14.71
CA GLU A 247 17.68 7.20 14.21
C GLU A 247 17.59 8.09 12.97
N ARG A 248 16.52 7.94 12.20
CA ARG A 248 16.25 8.73 10.97
C ARG A 248 15.33 9.92 11.21
N GLY A 249 14.82 10.10 12.44
CA GLY A 249 13.90 11.17 12.78
C GLY A 249 12.54 11.06 12.09
N ILE A 250 12.10 9.84 11.75
CA ILE A 250 10.81 9.57 11.11
C ILE A 250 9.90 8.70 12.01
N PRO A 251 8.57 8.81 11.91
CA PRO A 251 7.67 7.95 12.65
C PRO A 251 7.69 6.51 12.14
N ALA A 252 7.71 5.55 13.08
CA ALA A 252 7.36 4.17 12.85
C ALA A 252 5.84 4.00 13.05
N VAL A 253 5.17 3.30 12.14
CA VAL A 253 3.74 3.00 12.20
C VAL A 253 3.53 1.49 12.27
N ALA A 254 3.00 0.98 13.38
CA ALA A 254 2.65 -0.44 13.48
C ALA A 254 1.28 -0.70 12.86
N LYS A 255 1.23 -1.58 11.83
CA LYS A 255 -0.01 -1.97 11.16
C LYS A 255 -0.70 -3.14 11.86
N GLY A 256 -2.04 -3.22 11.74
CA GLY A 256 -2.82 -4.38 12.17
C GLY A 256 -3.05 -4.46 13.67
N ILE A 257 -3.13 -3.33 14.35
CA ILE A 257 -3.45 -3.26 15.78
C ILE A 257 -4.95 -3.52 15.97
N GLU A 258 -5.28 -4.61 16.63
CA GLU A 258 -6.67 -5.08 16.82
C GLU A 258 -7.05 -5.20 18.29
N THR A 259 -6.07 -5.27 19.21
CA THR A 259 -6.31 -5.48 20.64
C THR A 259 -5.60 -4.44 21.51
N ALA A 260 -6.13 -4.25 22.75
CA ALA A 260 -5.52 -3.38 23.74
C ALA A 260 -4.13 -3.88 24.19
N ASP A 261 -3.90 -5.19 24.21
CA ASP A 261 -2.59 -5.76 24.57
C ASP A 261 -1.52 -5.42 23.53
N GLN A 262 -1.88 -5.46 22.23
CA GLN A 262 -0.98 -5.02 21.15
C GLN A 262 -0.66 -3.54 21.30
N LEU A 263 -1.68 -2.70 21.56
CA LEU A 263 -1.47 -1.27 21.78
C LEU A 263 -0.58 -1.01 23.00
N ALA A 264 -0.78 -1.72 24.10
CA ALA A 264 0.07 -1.61 25.29
C ALA A 264 1.53 -1.97 25.00
N GLU A 265 1.79 -2.93 24.08
CA GLU A 265 3.16 -3.27 23.66
C GLU A 265 3.78 -2.16 22.81
N LEU A 266 3.00 -1.46 21.97
CA LEU A 266 3.48 -0.29 21.23
C LEU A 266 3.96 0.82 22.19
N TYR A 267 3.18 1.13 23.22
CA TYR A 267 3.59 2.10 24.24
C TYR A 267 4.86 1.69 24.99
N ARG A 268 4.99 0.39 25.35
CA ARG A 268 6.21 -0.11 26.01
C ARG A 268 7.46 -0.01 25.15
N ARG A 269 7.32 0.13 23.84
CA ARG A 269 8.41 0.21 22.86
C ARG A 269 8.55 1.58 22.21
N ASP A 270 7.89 2.58 22.77
CA ASP A 270 7.92 3.96 22.29
C ASP A 270 7.60 4.06 20.78
N CYS A 271 6.71 3.17 20.29
CA CYS A 271 6.23 3.24 18.91
C CYS A 271 5.28 4.44 18.77
N PRO A 272 5.59 5.44 17.93
CA PRO A 272 4.87 6.71 17.96
C PRO A 272 3.51 6.65 17.27
N ALA A 273 3.27 5.68 16.39
CA ALA A 273 2.03 5.64 15.61
C ALA A 273 1.52 4.21 15.37
N GLY A 274 0.20 4.11 15.18
CA GLY A 274 -0.47 2.84 14.96
C GLY A 274 -1.59 2.93 13.92
N GLN A 275 -1.87 1.80 13.30
CA GLN A 275 -2.96 1.60 12.36
C GLN A 275 -3.58 0.23 12.60
N GLY A 276 -4.91 0.15 12.61
CA GLY A 276 -5.59 -1.15 12.80
C GLY A 276 -7.06 -1.00 13.16
N PHE A 277 -7.74 -2.14 13.30
CA PHE A 277 -9.17 -2.17 13.58
C PHE A 277 -9.51 -1.70 15.00
N LEU A 278 -8.52 -1.67 15.88
CA LEU A 278 -8.70 -1.07 17.20
C LEU A 278 -9.04 0.44 17.10
N PHE A 279 -8.44 1.15 16.15
CA PHE A 279 -8.71 2.57 15.91
C PHE A 279 -9.92 2.77 15.00
N ALA A 280 -9.87 2.18 13.80
CA ALA A 280 -10.99 2.12 12.86
C ALA A 280 -10.74 1.10 11.73
N ARG A 281 -11.83 0.54 11.21
CA ARG A 281 -11.80 -0.19 9.94
C ARG A 281 -11.68 0.80 8.77
N PRO A 282 -11.27 0.34 7.56
CA PRO A 282 -11.31 1.18 6.36
C PRO A 282 -12.71 1.75 6.12
N MET A 283 -12.83 3.07 6.17
CA MET A 283 -14.07 3.84 6.11
C MET A 283 -14.33 4.38 4.71
N ASP A 284 -15.59 4.68 4.39
CA ASP A 284 -15.87 5.49 3.22
C ASP A 284 -15.50 6.98 3.46
N PRO A 285 -15.51 7.82 2.41
CA PRO A 285 -15.04 9.20 2.55
C PRO A 285 -15.83 10.05 3.56
N ALA A 286 -17.13 9.78 3.72
CA ALA A 286 -17.98 10.55 4.64
C ALA A 286 -17.71 10.16 6.10
N ASP A 287 -17.53 8.86 6.36
CA ASP A 287 -17.18 8.35 7.69
C ASP A 287 -15.76 8.76 8.09
N ALA A 288 -14.81 8.77 7.15
CA ALA A 288 -13.45 9.26 7.40
C ALA A 288 -13.45 10.75 7.77
N GLU A 289 -14.25 11.57 7.09
CA GLU A 289 -14.42 12.97 7.44
C GLU A 289 -15.09 13.15 8.82
N ALA A 290 -16.06 12.31 9.16
CA ALA A 290 -16.70 12.33 10.46
C ALA A 290 -15.73 11.90 11.59
N TYR A 291 -14.87 10.90 11.30
CA TYR A 291 -13.82 10.47 12.21
C TYR A 291 -12.83 11.60 12.50
N LEU A 292 -12.33 12.29 11.47
CA LEU A 292 -11.47 13.47 11.63
C LEU A 292 -12.11 14.52 12.52
N ARG A 293 -13.39 14.82 12.33
CA ARG A 293 -14.12 15.81 13.15
C ARG A 293 -14.18 15.44 14.62
N ARG A 294 -14.25 14.15 14.92
CA ARG A 294 -14.32 13.65 16.30
C ARG A 294 -12.98 13.77 17.01
N VAL A 295 -11.89 13.32 16.37
CA VAL A 295 -10.57 13.27 17.00
C VAL A 295 -9.82 14.62 16.97
N SER A 296 -10.27 15.59 16.17
CA SER A 296 -9.68 16.94 16.13
C SER A 296 -10.28 17.90 17.16
N ARG A 297 -11.24 17.45 17.97
CA ARG A 297 -11.80 18.28 19.05
C ARG A 297 -10.85 18.27 20.25
N PRO A 298 -10.42 19.45 20.76
CA PRO A 298 -9.66 19.51 22.00
C PRO A 298 -10.50 18.92 23.16
N GLY A 299 -9.97 17.90 23.84
CA GLY A 299 -10.58 17.38 25.10
C GLY A 299 -11.34 16.04 24.99
N VAL A 300 -11.25 15.30 23.90
CA VAL A 300 -11.73 13.90 23.84
C VAL A 300 -10.51 12.99 23.74
N SER A 301 -10.04 12.49 24.90
CA SER A 301 -9.15 11.32 24.94
C SER A 301 -9.92 10.12 24.40
N ALA A 302 -9.31 9.36 23.50
CA ALA A 302 -9.85 8.13 22.92
C ALA A 302 -9.91 7.00 23.96
#